data_89446d5b79d026d4fe217198f267689e
#
_entry.id   89446d5b79d026d4fe217198f267689e
#
_cell.length_a   1.000
_cell.length_b   1.000
_cell.length_c   1.000
_cell.angle_alpha   90.00
_cell.angle_beta   90.00
_cell.angle_gamma   90.00
#
_symmetry.space_group_name_H-M   'P 1'
#
loop_
_entity.id
_entity.type
_entity.pdbx_description
1 polymer ?
#
loop_
_entity_poly.entity_id
_entity_poly.type
_entity_poly.pdbx_seq_one_letter_code
_entity_poly.pdbx_strand_id
1 'polypeptide(L)'
;MNNKEAGEQQEAPKKSMGREVLEMVVYILIVAALTWLLVTFVRQRTVVSGRSMNPTLENGDNLITDKISYRFSDPKRYDIVVFPFEDENGKRNFIKRIIGLPGETVQIKDGEVYINGELLGETYGKEKMDYAGRASEPITLGDDEYFVLGDNRNNSKDSRYEDVGNISRDRLIGRAFIRIWPLSDFGLLKHQ
;
A
#
# COMPACT_ATOMS: atom_id res chain seq x y z
N MET A 1 -52.04 -51.10 34.02
CA MET A 1 -50.60 -51.10 34.26
C MET A 1 -50.04 -49.94 33.41
N ASN A 2 -49.78 -48.82 34.06
CA ASN A 2 -49.31 -47.56 33.40
C ASN A 2 -47.89 -47.29 33.88
N ASN A 3 -46.91 -47.58 33.03
CA ASN A 3 -45.52 -47.13 33.27
C ASN A 3 -45.36 -45.75 32.70
N LYS A 4 -45.23 -44.75 33.57
CA LYS A 4 -44.70 -43.42 33.24
C LYS A 4 -43.17 -43.50 33.33
N GLU A 5 -42.50 -43.48 32.18
CA GLU A 5 -41.09 -43.17 32.12
C GLU A 5 -40.93 -41.69 32.31
N ALA A 6 -40.39 -41.31 33.46
CA ALA A 6 -39.96 -39.96 33.75
C ALA A 6 -38.57 -39.79 33.16
N GLY A 7 -38.48 -39.02 32.05
CA GLY A 7 -37.19 -38.61 31.48
C GLY A 7 -36.51 -37.62 32.43
N GLU A 8 -35.42 -38.05 33.05
CA GLU A 8 -34.49 -37.16 33.74
C GLU A 8 -33.85 -36.19 32.76
N GLN A 9 -34.30 -34.98 32.74
CA GLN A 9 -33.56 -33.89 32.12
C GLN A 9 -32.33 -33.60 32.97
N GLN A 10 -31.16 -34.04 32.54
CA GLN A 10 -29.88 -33.62 33.11
C GLN A 10 -29.74 -32.10 32.88
N GLU A 11 -29.98 -31.30 33.92
CA GLU A 11 -29.60 -29.88 33.92
C GLU A 11 -28.09 -29.78 33.79
N ALA A 12 -27.64 -29.11 32.72
CA ALA A 12 -26.23 -28.78 32.54
C ALA A 12 -25.72 -27.97 33.76
N PRO A 13 -24.50 -28.26 34.27
CA PRO A 13 -23.98 -27.59 35.46
C PRO A 13 -23.93 -26.08 35.24
N LYS A 14 -24.66 -25.31 36.08
CA LYS A 14 -24.61 -23.86 36.10
C LYS A 14 -23.18 -23.41 36.38
N LYS A 15 -22.52 -22.79 35.37
CA LYS A 15 -21.21 -22.14 35.54
C LYS A 15 -21.33 -21.09 36.65
N SER A 16 -20.35 -21.01 37.56
CA SER A 16 -20.35 -19.94 38.55
C SER A 16 -20.22 -18.58 37.88
N MET A 17 -20.95 -17.58 38.31
CA MET A 17 -20.93 -16.20 37.79
C MET A 17 -19.51 -15.64 37.69
N GLY A 18 -18.61 -15.96 38.62
CA GLY A 18 -17.20 -15.56 38.61
C GLY A 18 -16.42 -16.14 37.43
N ARG A 19 -16.74 -17.39 37.04
CA ARG A 19 -16.09 -18.03 35.87
C ARG A 19 -16.60 -17.43 34.56
N GLU A 20 -17.87 -17.12 34.45
CA GLU A 20 -18.41 -16.44 33.23
C GLU A 20 -17.83 -15.05 33.08
N VAL A 21 -17.69 -14.27 34.14
CA VAL A 21 -17.05 -12.96 34.14
C VAL A 21 -15.58 -13.08 33.73
N LEU A 22 -14.85 -14.06 34.25
CA LEU A 22 -13.46 -14.29 33.90
C LEU A 22 -13.30 -14.68 32.42
N GLU A 23 -14.14 -15.59 31.90
CA GLU A 23 -14.14 -15.99 30.50
C GLU A 23 -14.41 -14.77 29.57
N MET A 24 -15.34 -13.89 29.93
CA MET A 24 -15.65 -12.67 29.22
C MET A 24 -14.47 -11.67 29.22
N VAL A 25 -13.83 -11.46 30.37
CA VAL A 25 -12.66 -10.58 30.48
C VAL A 25 -11.50 -11.11 29.64
N VAL A 26 -11.20 -12.40 29.70
CA VAL A 26 -10.16 -13.03 28.88
C VAL A 26 -10.46 -12.85 27.39
N TYR A 27 -11.70 -13.06 26.96
CA TYR A 27 -12.11 -12.86 25.58
C TYR A 27 -11.89 -11.40 25.11
N ILE A 28 -12.31 -10.42 25.92
CA ILE A 28 -12.09 -8.99 25.63
C ILE A 28 -10.60 -8.67 25.51
N LEU A 29 -9.76 -9.20 26.41
CA LEU A 29 -8.32 -9.00 26.36
C LEU A 29 -7.68 -9.60 25.09
N ILE A 30 -8.12 -10.81 24.69
CA ILE A 30 -7.64 -11.43 23.45
C ILE A 30 -8.04 -10.59 22.23
N VAL A 31 -9.28 -10.15 22.13
CA VAL A 31 -9.76 -9.31 21.03
C VAL A 31 -9.00 -7.97 21.00
N ALA A 32 -8.81 -7.35 22.16
CA ALA A 32 -8.05 -6.10 22.28
C ALA A 32 -6.58 -6.28 21.84
N ALA A 33 -5.93 -7.36 22.27
CA ALA A 33 -4.55 -7.69 21.89
C ALA A 33 -4.43 -7.97 20.40
N LEU A 34 -5.34 -8.75 19.80
CA LEU A 34 -5.36 -9.02 18.36
C LEU A 34 -5.61 -7.74 17.56
N THR A 35 -6.54 -6.89 18.00
CA THR A 35 -6.82 -5.60 17.35
C THR A 35 -5.60 -4.68 17.42
N TRP A 36 -4.96 -4.59 18.59
CA TRP A 36 -3.74 -3.80 18.76
C TRP A 36 -2.61 -4.30 17.86
N LEU A 37 -2.41 -5.61 17.78
CA LEU A 37 -1.41 -6.25 16.91
C LEU A 37 -1.69 -5.95 15.42
N LEU A 38 -2.94 -6.10 14.99
CA LEU A 38 -3.35 -5.78 13.62
C LEU A 38 -3.10 -4.31 13.27
N VAL A 39 -3.52 -3.38 14.14
CA VAL A 39 -3.36 -1.93 13.89
C VAL A 39 -1.88 -1.54 13.88
N THR A 40 -1.07 -2.08 14.79
CA THR A 40 0.34 -1.68 14.94
C THR A 40 1.24 -2.25 13.84
N PHE A 41 1.04 -3.51 13.45
CA PHE A 41 1.95 -4.20 12.53
C PHE A 41 1.46 -4.27 11.09
N VAL A 42 0.16 -4.16 10.85
CA VAL A 42 -0.43 -4.35 9.51
C VAL A 42 -0.56 -3.04 8.74
N ARG A 43 -0.85 -1.93 9.42
CA ARG A 43 -1.22 -0.67 8.77
C ARG A 43 -0.49 0.52 9.36
N GLN A 44 -0.03 1.40 8.48
CA GLN A 44 0.58 2.67 8.87
C GLN A 44 -0.20 3.82 8.23
N ARG A 45 -0.53 4.83 9.04
CA ARG A 45 -1.05 6.10 8.51
C ARG A 45 0.11 6.87 7.85
N THR A 46 -0.10 7.27 6.62
CA THR A 46 0.83 8.08 5.85
C THR A 46 0.14 9.37 5.42
N VAL A 47 0.76 10.51 5.70
CA VAL A 47 0.27 11.82 5.24
C VAL A 47 1.01 12.17 3.96
N VAL A 48 0.26 12.53 2.92
CA VAL A 48 0.80 12.98 1.64
C VAL A 48 1.41 14.36 1.82
N SER A 49 2.68 14.50 1.47
CA SER A 49 3.39 15.78 1.46
C SER A 49 3.88 16.09 0.05
N GLY A 50 3.45 17.24 -0.47
CA GLY A 50 3.78 17.68 -1.82
C GLY A 50 2.71 17.35 -2.86
N ARG A 51 3.04 17.60 -4.13
CA ARG A 51 2.10 17.54 -5.26
C ARG A 51 2.47 16.51 -6.32
N SER A 52 3.45 15.66 -6.06
CA SER A 52 3.96 14.74 -7.08
C SER A 52 2.98 13.65 -7.52
N MET A 53 1.93 13.41 -6.73
CA MET A 53 0.88 12.43 -7.05
C MET A 53 -0.45 13.08 -7.48
N ASN A 54 -0.48 14.40 -7.66
CA ASN A 54 -1.66 15.10 -8.18
C ASN A 54 -1.94 14.69 -9.64
N PRO A 55 -3.19 14.46 -10.05
CA PRO A 55 -4.43 14.69 -9.30
C PRO A 55 -4.90 13.50 -8.42
N THR A 56 -4.22 12.38 -8.45
CA THR A 56 -4.66 11.18 -7.73
C THR A 56 -4.65 11.37 -6.21
N LEU A 57 -3.59 12.01 -5.69
CA LEU A 57 -3.44 12.36 -4.28
C LEU A 57 -3.06 13.82 -4.13
N GLU A 58 -3.66 14.47 -3.16
CA GLU A 58 -3.39 15.87 -2.84
C GLU A 58 -2.55 16.03 -1.57
N ASN A 59 -1.89 17.18 -1.47
CA ASN A 59 -1.14 17.51 -0.25
C ASN A 59 -2.07 17.57 0.96
N GLY A 60 -1.73 16.84 2.02
CA GLY A 60 -2.54 16.73 3.24
C GLY A 60 -3.45 15.49 3.28
N ASP A 61 -3.59 14.76 2.18
CA ASP A 61 -4.31 13.48 2.20
C ASP A 61 -3.73 12.53 3.24
N ASN A 62 -4.62 11.82 3.94
CA ASN A 62 -4.20 10.79 4.87
C ASN A 62 -4.57 9.42 4.31
N LEU A 63 -3.56 8.59 4.21
CA LEU A 63 -3.66 7.27 3.62
C LEU A 63 -3.40 6.19 4.65
N ILE A 64 -3.99 5.04 4.43
CA ILE A 64 -3.58 3.80 5.09
C ILE A 64 -2.66 3.06 4.13
N THR A 65 -1.46 2.78 4.59
CA THR A 65 -0.45 1.97 3.89
C THR A 65 -0.47 0.56 4.44
N ASP A 66 -0.68 -0.41 3.57
CA ASP A 66 -0.64 -1.84 3.87
C ASP A 66 0.80 -2.34 3.75
N LYS A 67 1.35 -2.79 4.88
CA LYS A 67 2.73 -3.30 4.98
C LYS A 67 2.85 -4.81 4.79
N ILE A 68 1.74 -5.51 4.82
CA ILE A 68 1.72 -6.98 4.88
C ILE A 68 1.53 -7.61 3.52
N SER A 69 0.71 -7.04 2.64
CA SER A 69 0.38 -7.65 1.35
C SER A 69 1.63 -8.04 0.56
N TYR A 70 2.67 -7.21 0.58
CA TYR A 70 3.93 -7.49 -0.12
C TYR A 70 4.80 -8.59 0.53
N ARG A 71 4.40 -9.16 1.68
CA ARG A 71 5.02 -10.37 2.23
C ARG A 71 4.47 -11.65 1.59
N PHE A 72 3.28 -11.57 0.98
CA PHE A 72 2.55 -12.71 0.43
C PHE A 72 2.30 -12.60 -1.07
N SER A 73 2.50 -11.41 -1.66
CA SER A 73 2.30 -11.14 -3.08
C SER A 73 3.34 -10.15 -3.59
N ASP A 74 3.59 -10.17 -4.88
CA ASP A 74 4.48 -9.20 -5.49
C ASP A 74 3.76 -7.87 -5.76
N PRO A 75 4.49 -6.74 -5.65
CA PRO A 75 4.01 -5.45 -6.10
C PRO A 75 3.63 -5.50 -7.58
N LYS A 76 2.51 -4.87 -7.92
CA LYS A 76 1.96 -4.88 -9.28
C LYS A 76 2.14 -3.53 -9.95
N ARG A 77 2.12 -3.53 -11.29
CA ARG A 77 2.07 -2.29 -12.05
C ARG A 77 0.88 -1.45 -11.59
N TYR A 78 1.09 -0.16 -11.48
CA TYR A 78 0.18 0.85 -11.00
C TYR A 78 -0.11 0.86 -9.49
N ASP A 79 0.46 -0.04 -8.70
CA ASP A 79 0.41 0.10 -7.25
C ASP A 79 1.02 1.43 -6.81
N ILE A 80 0.34 2.14 -5.90
CA ILE A 80 0.88 3.32 -5.24
C ILE A 80 1.68 2.84 -4.03
N VAL A 81 2.99 3.06 -4.08
CA VAL A 81 3.93 2.56 -3.07
C VAL A 81 4.53 3.66 -2.24
N VAL A 82 4.87 3.31 -1.00
CA VAL A 82 5.58 4.18 -0.06
C VAL A 82 6.95 3.59 0.18
N PHE A 83 8.00 4.40 0.05
CA PHE A 83 9.38 4.00 0.29
C PHE A 83 10.21 5.15 0.89
N PRO A 84 11.26 4.85 1.67
CA PRO A 84 12.12 5.87 2.26
C PRO A 84 13.01 6.50 1.19
N PHE A 85 13.17 7.80 1.27
CA PHE A 85 14.11 8.58 0.49
C PHE A 85 14.88 9.52 1.42
N GLU A 86 16.19 9.62 1.21
CA GLU A 86 17.08 10.48 1.97
C GLU A 86 17.90 11.34 1.03
N ASP A 87 17.89 12.64 1.26
CA ASP A 87 18.73 13.62 0.59
C ASP A 87 19.30 14.62 1.61
N GLU A 88 19.94 15.66 1.14
CA GLU A 88 20.48 16.75 1.98
C GLU A 88 19.45 17.44 2.88
N ASN A 89 18.15 17.33 2.55
CA ASN A 89 17.04 17.85 3.35
C ASN A 89 16.55 16.85 4.40
N GLY A 90 17.18 15.67 4.50
CA GLY A 90 16.89 14.63 5.48
C GLY A 90 16.04 13.47 4.94
N LYS A 91 15.63 12.64 5.90
CA LYS A 91 14.81 11.43 5.60
C LYS A 91 13.34 11.79 5.50
N ARG A 92 12.70 11.28 4.43
CA ARG A 92 11.26 11.36 4.21
C ARG A 92 10.76 10.14 3.45
N ASN A 93 9.46 9.90 3.48
CA ASN A 93 8.86 8.85 2.67
C ASN A 93 8.34 9.45 1.36
N PHE A 94 8.72 8.83 0.25
CA PHE A 94 8.14 9.12 -1.05
C PHE A 94 6.91 8.24 -1.29
N ILE A 95 5.96 8.80 -2.01
CA ILE A 95 4.77 8.12 -2.50
C ILE A 95 4.80 8.23 -4.02
N LYS A 96 4.85 7.10 -4.72
CA LYS A 96 4.94 7.03 -6.18
C LYS A 96 4.13 5.85 -6.71
N ARG A 97 3.90 5.83 -8.01
CA ARG A 97 3.24 4.72 -8.71
C ARG A 97 4.27 3.84 -9.38
N ILE A 98 4.11 2.52 -9.25
CA ILE A 98 4.91 1.54 -9.99
C ILE A 98 4.54 1.60 -11.47
N ILE A 99 5.54 1.76 -12.32
CA ILE A 99 5.40 1.81 -13.78
C ILE A 99 6.15 0.65 -14.43
N GLY A 100 7.39 0.39 -14.03
CA GLY A 100 8.17 -0.76 -14.50
C GLY A 100 8.23 -1.85 -13.44
N LEU A 101 8.18 -3.10 -13.87
CA LEU A 101 8.26 -4.30 -13.05
C LEU A 101 9.62 -4.99 -13.20
N PRO A 102 10.02 -5.87 -12.28
CA PRO A 102 11.25 -6.64 -12.38
C PRO A 102 11.44 -7.31 -13.75
N GLY A 103 12.66 -7.22 -14.27
CA GLY A 103 13.04 -7.79 -15.56
C GLY A 103 12.56 -7.03 -16.80
N GLU A 104 11.75 -5.97 -16.64
CA GLU A 104 11.29 -5.17 -17.78
C GLU A 104 12.30 -4.10 -18.18
N THR A 105 12.25 -3.70 -19.44
CA THR A 105 12.98 -2.55 -19.95
C THR A 105 12.05 -1.35 -20.04
N VAL A 106 12.38 -0.27 -19.33
CA VAL A 106 11.64 0.99 -19.31
C VAL A 106 12.35 2.03 -20.14
N GLN A 107 11.64 2.74 -21.00
CA GLN A 107 12.14 3.91 -21.72
C GLN A 107 11.08 5.01 -21.75
N ILE A 108 11.51 6.26 -21.70
CA ILE A 108 10.64 7.43 -21.90
C ILE A 108 11.07 8.12 -23.19
N LYS A 109 10.20 8.08 -24.19
CA LYS A 109 10.42 8.66 -25.50
C LYS A 109 9.23 9.53 -25.91
N ASP A 110 9.48 10.71 -26.44
CA ASP A 110 8.46 11.69 -26.86
C ASP A 110 7.44 12.03 -25.75
N GLY A 111 7.90 11.98 -24.48
CA GLY A 111 7.09 12.23 -23.29
C GLY A 111 6.18 11.09 -22.87
N GLU A 112 6.28 9.92 -23.49
CA GLU A 112 5.48 8.72 -23.24
C GLU A 112 6.35 7.58 -22.68
N VAL A 113 5.74 6.69 -21.90
CA VAL A 113 6.42 5.52 -21.33
C VAL A 113 6.32 4.33 -22.26
N TYR A 114 7.45 3.66 -22.47
CA TYR A 114 7.55 2.40 -23.18
C TYR A 114 8.04 1.31 -22.24
N ILE A 115 7.40 0.14 -22.29
CA ILE A 115 7.80 -1.06 -21.58
C ILE A 115 8.13 -2.14 -22.59
N ASN A 116 9.36 -2.67 -22.54
CA ASN A 116 9.88 -3.66 -23.50
C ASN A 116 9.74 -3.23 -24.96
N GLY A 117 9.83 -1.91 -25.21
CA GLY A 117 9.70 -1.32 -26.55
C GLY A 117 8.27 -1.03 -27.00
N GLU A 118 7.26 -1.38 -26.21
CA GLU A 118 5.85 -1.11 -26.50
C GLU A 118 5.33 0.08 -25.69
N LEU A 119 4.53 0.94 -26.32
CA LEU A 119 3.89 2.08 -25.65
C LEU A 119 2.98 1.60 -24.52
N LEU A 120 3.23 2.09 -23.31
CA LEU A 120 2.39 1.79 -22.16
C LEU A 120 1.09 2.60 -22.23
N GLY A 121 -0.05 1.91 -22.41
CA GLY A 121 -1.38 2.52 -22.35
C GLY A 121 -1.76 2.84 -20.90
N GLU A 122 -1.37 4.03 -20.41
CA GLU A 122 -1.69 4.48 -19.05
C GLU A 122 -2.53 5.76 -19.06
N THR A 123 -3.31 5.95 -17.99
CA THR A 123 -4.19 7.13 -17.84
C THR A 123 -3.82 8.00 -16.63
N TYR A 124 -2.71 7.69 -15.96
CA TYR A 124 -2.31 8.35 -14.72
C TYR A 124 -1.52 9.65 -14.93
N GLY A 125 -0.76 9.75 -16.00
CA GLY A 125 -0.04 10.97 -16.34
C GLY A 125 -1.00 12.08 -16.80
N LYS A 126 -0.92 13.25 -16.17
CA LYS A 126 -1.75 14.39 -16.53
C LYS A 126 -1.35 15.00 -17.87
N GLU A 127 -0.04 14.99 -18.14
CA GLU A 127 0.57 15.64 -19.28
C GLU A 127 1.75 14.80 -19.80
N LYS A 128 2.14 15.01 -21.04
CA LYS A 128 3.38 14.45 -21.57
C LYS A 128 4.56 14.92 -20.73
N MET A 129 5.52 14.04 -20.54
CA MET A 129 6.71 14.35 -19.75
C MET A 129 7.67 15.23 -20.54
N ASP A 130 8.05 16.38 -19.97
CA ASP A 130 9.06 17.27 -20.50
C ASP A 130 10.49 16.75 -20.25
N TYR A 131 10.65 15.88 -19.23
CA TYR A 131 11.92 15.36 -18.78
C TYR A 131 11.88 13.83 -18.65
N ALA A 132 12.67 13.16 -19.48
CA ALA A 132 12.84 11.71 -19.45
C ALA A 132 13.93 11.24 -18.46
N GLY A 133 14.89 12.14 -18.17
CA GLY A 133 16.02 11.86 -17.29
C GLY A 133 16.82 10.66 -17.75
N ARG A 134 17.21 9.79 -16.78
CA ARG A 134 17.96 8.55 -17.08
C ARG A 134 17.19 7.56 -17.96
N ALA A 135 15.85 7.66 -18.01
CA ALA A 135 15.03 6.79 -18.85
C ALA A 135 14.88 7.28 -20.30
N SER A 136 15.62 8.33 -20.73
CA SER A 136 15.76 8.67 -22.15
C SER A 136 16.38 7.52 -22.95
N GLU A 137 17.27 6.76 -22.32
CA GLU A 137 17.79 5.49 -22.84
C GLU A 137 17.06 4.31 -22.16
N PRO A 138 16.98 3.15 -22.82
CA PRO A 138 16.36 1.96 -22.24
C PRO A 138 17.05 1.51 -20.95
N ILE A 139 16.28 1.34 -19.86
CA ILE A 139 16.76 0.84 -18.57
C ILE A 139 16.14 -0.53 -18.33
N THR A 140 16.94 -1.58 -18.27
CA THR A 140 16.49 -2.91 -17.87
C THR A 140 16.51 -3.02 -16.33
N LEU A 141 15.38 -3.34 -15.75
CA LEU A 141 15.22 -3.51 -14.31
C LEU A 141 15.75 -4.87 -13.85
N GLY A 142 16.40 -4.91 -12.68
CA GLY A 142 16.80 -6.17 -12.04
C GLY A 142 15.60 -6.99 -11.55
N ASP A 143 15.88 -8.21 -11.05
CA ASP A 143 14.85 -9.19 -10.64
C ASP A 143 13.98 -8.74 -9.46
N ASP A 144 14.40 -7.72 -8.71
CA ASP A 144 13.69 -7.16 -7.56
C ASP A 144 13.53 -5.63 -7.63
N GLU A 145 13.76 -5.05 -8.80
CA GLU A 145 13.72 -3.61 -9.02
C GLU A 145 12.43 -3.13 -9.66
N TYR A 146 11.96 -1.99 -9.21
CA TYR A 146 10.77 -1.30 -9.71
C TYR A 146 11.14 0.10 -10.19
N PHE A 147 10.57 0.50 -11.32
CA PHE A 147 10.63 1.86 -11.80
C PHE A 147 9.36 2.59 -11.41
N VAL A 148 9.48 3.70 -10.69
CA VAL A 148 8.34 4.43 -10.15
C VAL A 148 8.28 5.84 -10.69
N LEU A 149 7.06 6.34 -10.95
CA LEU A 149 6.79 7.72 -11.36
C LEU A 149 5.75 8.36 -10.45
N GLY A 150 5.83 9.68 -10.32
CA GLY A 150 4.71 10.46 -9.80
C GLY A 150 3.64 10.65 -10.86
N ASP A 151 2.37 10.73 -10.45
CA ASP A 151 1.26 10.98 -11.38
C ASP A 151 1.32 12.41 -11.95
N ASN A 152 1.86 13.36 -11.19
CA ASN A 152 2.21 14.69 -11.67
C ASN A 152 3.59 14.67 -12.34
N ARG A 153 3.65 14.16 -13.56
CA ARG A 153 4.86 13.86 -14.32
C ARG A 153 5.88 14.99 -14.36
N ASN A 154 5.42 16.22 -14.58
CA ASN A 154 6.30 17.39 -14.71
C ASN A 154 6.60 18.08 -13.38
N ASN A 155 6.03 17.56 -12.26
CA ASN A 155 6.30 18.02 -10.90
C ASN A 155 6.56 16.86 -9.94
N SER A 156 7.44 15.96 -10.32
CA SER A 156 7.78 14.77 -9.51
C SER A 156 9.27 14.46 -9.59
N LYS A 157 9.87 14.28 -8.42
CA LYS A 157 11.18 13.64 -8.27
C LYS A 157 10.93 12.14 -8.07
N ASP A 158 11.37 11.32 -9.03
CA ASP A 158 11.08 9.89 -9.12
C ASP A 158 12.21 9.13 -9.83
N SER A 159 11.97 7.90 -10.28
CA SER A 159 13.02 7.04 -10.87
C SER A 159 13.71 7.60 -12.11
N ARG A 160 13.24 8.69 -12.68
CA ARG A 160 13.92 9.43 -13.75
C ARG A 160 15.19 10.13 -13.26
N TYR A 161 15.29 10.39 -11.97
CA TYR A 161 16.43 11.05 -11.34
C TYR A 161 17.42 10.01 -10.81
N GLU A 162 18.72 10.24 -11.00
CA GLU A 162 19.80 9.32 -10.60
C GLU A 162 19.81 9.04 -9.08
N ASP A 163 19.54 10.04 -8.28
CA ASP A 163 19.54 9.93 -6.82
C ASP A 163 18.32 9.17 -6.25
N VAL A 164 17.25 9.00 -7.02
CA VAL A 164 16.12 8.12 -6.68
C VAL A 164 16.39 6.72 -7.22
N GLY A 165 16.71 6.61 -8.50
CA GLY A 165 17.03 5.37 -9.19
C GLY A 165 15.86 4.37 -9.24
N ASN A 166 16.19 3.11 -9.48
CA ASN A 166 15.25 2.00 -9.34
C ASN A 166 15.03 1.70 -7.86
N ILE A 167 13.85 1.26 -7.50
CA ILE A 167 13.50 0.96 -6.11
C ILE A 167 13.48 -0.54 -5.94
N SER A 168 14.38 -1.07 -5.10
CA SER A 168 14.37 -2.49 -4.76
C SER A 168 13.16 -2.84 -3.87
N ARG A 169 12.72 -4.09 -3.98
CA ARG A 169 11.55 -4.58 -3.26
C ARG A 169 11.64 -4.40 -1.74
N ASP A 170 12.81 -4.61 -1.17
CA ASP A 170 13.07 -4.49 0.27
C ASP A 170 12.95 -3.05 0.79
N ARG A 171 13.10 -2.04 -0.09
CA ARG A 171 12.87 -0.64 0.23
C ARG A 171 11.39 -0.27 0.28
N LEU A 172 10.49 -1.09 -0.24
CA LEU A 172 9.07 -0.80 -0.22
C LEU A 172 8.48 -0.98 1.19
N ILE A 173 8.06 0.10 1.82
CA ILE A 173 7.37 0.07 3.12
C ILE A 173 6.02 -0.61 2.99
N GLY A 174 5.31 -0.38 1.87
CA GLY A 174 4.01 -0.97 1.61
C GLY A 174 3.22 -0.24 0.53
N ARG A 175 1.99 -0.71 0.31
CA ARG A 175 1.05 -0.16 -0.66
C ARG A 175 0.06 0.79 0.00
N ALA A 176 -0.04 2.02 -0.49
CA ALA A 176 -1.14 2.92 -0.14
C ALA A 176 -2.42 2.43 -0.82
N PHE A 177 -3.47 2.10 -0.07
CA PHE A 177 -4.66 1.48 -0.65
C PHE A 177 -5.98 2.17 -0.32
N ILE A 178 -6.06 2.95 0.76
CA ILE A 178 -7.27 3.68 1.13
C ILE A 178 -6.91 5.11 1.58
N ARG A 179 -7.66 6.10 1.09
CA ARG A 179 -7.63 7.46 1.61
C ARG A 179 -8.70 7.60 2.68
N ILE A 180 -8.29 8.04 3.88
CA ILE A 180 -9.17 8.20 5.04
C ILE A 180 -9.48 9.66 5.36
N TRP A 181 -8.78 10.61 4.74
CA TRP A 181 -9.01 12.04 4.86
C TRP A 181 -8.50 12.76 3.63
N PRO A 182 -9.20 13.80 3.13
CA PRO A 182 -10.46 14.35 3.64
C PRO A 182 -11.63 13.37 3.47
N LEU A 183 -12.67 13.51 4.29
CA LEU A 183 -13.85 12.62 4.24
C LEU A 183 -14.64 12.74 2.94
N SER A 184 -14.54 13.91 2.24
CA SER A 184 -15.12 14.09 0.91
C SER A 184 -14.57 13.11 -0.12
N ASP A 185 -13.31 12.68 0.05
CA ASP A 185 -12.58 11.83 -0.89
C ASP A 185 -12.24 10.46 -0.28
N PHE A 186 -12.97 10.08 0.79
CA PHE A 186 -12.80 8.78 1.44
C PHE A 186 -13.06 7.66 0.44
N GLY A 187 -12.10 6.73 0.32
CA GLY A 187 -12.27 5.59 -0.56
C GLY A 187 -10.99 4.82 -0.87
N LEU A 188 -11.18 3.71 -1.56
CA LEU A 188 -10.06 2.92 -2.07
C LEU A 188 -9.32 3.68 -3.17
N LEU A 189 -7.99 3.65 -3.12
CA LEU A 189 -7.17 4.17 -4.19
C LEU A 189 -7.26 3.21 -5.38
N LYS A 190 -7.58 3.76 -6.55
CA LYS A 190 -7.71 2.96 -7.78
C LYS A 190 -6.31 2.56 -8.25
N HIS A 191 -6.11 1.28 -8.36
CA HIS A 191 -5.05 0.61 -9.10
C HIS A 191 -5.74 0.00 -10.33
N GLN A 192 -5.25 0.29 -11.55
CA GLN A 192 -5.86 -0.33 -12.74
C GLN A 192 -5.75 -1.83 -12.72
#